data_0f4b03420c97759de3055d817aa87561
#
_entry.id   0f4b03420c97759de3055d817aa87561
#
_cell.length_a   1.000
_cell.length_b   1.000
_cell.length_c   1.000
_cell.angle_alpha   90.00
_cell.angle_beta   90.00
_cell.angle_gamma   90.00
#
_symmetry.space_group_name_H-M   'P 1'
#
loop_
_entity.id
_entity.type
_entity.pdbx_description
1 polymer ?
#
loop_
_entity_poly.entity_id
_entity_poly.type
_entity_poly.pdbx_seq_one_letter_code
_entity_poly.pdbx_strand_id
1 'polypeptide(L)'
;YSPRGESSGYLTFPLEPMPKVDGRPMIGALEMLLGPDRLFEGGSSSLSLRNLMEQSRKEQSEVSTRLSEQVLEALWILVKGFDEAEQKARALGKSFLQDLPVRDPSHIYGGLVTVLLRLVFLLYSEDQELMPKDSLYVQNYSVTGLAAKLRNDRIQFQNNMEDRHGSWSSLLSLFRLVFDGGGPYESYLPARHGELFDPNNYPFLEGRELKEIFKKQSYEDIPLISD
;
A
#
# COMPACT_ATOMS: atom_id res chain seq x y z
N TYR A 1 -7.32 30.28 -2.97
CA TYR A 1 -8.31 29.99 -1.93
C TYR A 1 -7.57 29.61 -0.65
N SER A 2 -7.83 30.36 0.42
CA SER A 2 -7.24 30.10 1.74
C SER A 2 -8.36 30.02 2.77
N PRO A 3 -8.84 28.84 3.14
CA PRO A 3 -9.78 28.69 4.23
C PRO A 3 -9.11 29.04 5.57
N ARG A 4 -9.88 29.55 6.51
CA ARG A 4 -9.34 29.92 7.83
C ARG A 4 -8.74 28.69 8.53
N GLY A 5 -7.45 28.77 8.86
CA GLY A 5 -6.73 27.71 9.60
C GLY A 5 -6.09 26.61 8.75
N GLU A 6 -6.10 26.71 7.42
CA GLU A 6 -5.49 25.76 6.52
C GLU A 6 -4.50 26.43 5.56
N SER A 7 -3.59 25.62 4.96
CA SER A 7 -2.67 26.12 3.94
C SER A 7 -3.44 26.49 2.67
N SER A 8 -3.08 27.60 2.03
CA SER A 8 -3.68 28.04 0.78
C SER A 8 -3.28 27.14 -0.37
N GLY A 9 -4.27 26.63 -1.12
CA GLY A 9 -4.05 25.95 -2.38
C GLY A 9 -4.04 26.93 -3.55
N TYR A 10 -3.24 26.64 -4.58
CA TYR A 10 -3.24 27.39 -5.84
C TYR A 10 -3.11 26.46 -7.03
N LEU A 11 -3.66 26.90 -8.15
CA LEU A 11 -3.47 26.27 -9.46
C LEU A 11 -2.70 27.22 -10.37
N THR A 12 -1.69 26.70 -11.04
CA THR A 12 -0.87 27.50 -11.97
C THR A 12 -1.23 27.14 -13.40
N PHE A 13 -1.54 28.13 -14.20
CA PHE A 13 -1.77 28.01 -15.62
C PHE A 13 -0.63 28.71 -16.37
N PRO A 14 0.34 27.97 -16.95
CA PRO A 14 1.40 28.58 -17.73
C PRO A 14 0.82 29.22 -19.01
N LEU A 15 1.16 30.48 -19.26
CA LEU A 15 0.64 31.25 -20.38
C LEU A 15 1.28 30.88 -21.71
N GLU A 16 2.55 30.47 -21.69
CA GLU A 16 3.34 30.20 -22.91
C GLU A 16 2.74 29.12 -23.83
N PRO A 17 2.23 27.96 -23.32
CA PRO A 17 1.60 26.96 -24.19
C PRO A 17 0.15 27.29 -24.59
N MET A 18 -0.52 28.25 -23.94
CA MET A 18 -1.94 28.54 -24.21
C MET A 18 -2.27 28.90 -25.66
N PRO A 19 -1.47 29.69 -26.40
CA PRO A 19 -1.76 29.99 -27.80
C PRO A 19 -1.47 28.82 -28.75
N LYS A 20 -0.85 27.74 -28.29
CA LYS A 20 -0.52 26.56 -29.09
C LYS A 20 -1.65 25.50 -29.02
N VAL A 21 -1.64 24.57 -29.98
CA VAL A 21 -2.62 23.46 -30.00
C VAL A 21 -2.59 22.64 -28.73
N ASP A 22 -1.38 22.40 -28.20
CA ASP A 22 -1.14 21.64 -26.97
C ASP A 22 -1.68 22.35 -25.71
N GLY A 23 -1.90 23.66 -25.76
CA GLY A 23 -2.46 24.45 -24.67
C GLY A 23 -4.00 24.47 -24.60
N ARG A 24 -4.71 23.93 -25.61
CA ARG A 24 -6.18 23.90 -25.62
C ARG A 24 -6.81 23.25 -24.40
N PRO A 25 -6.32 22.12 -23.88
CA PRO A 25 -6.87 21.53 -22.64
C PRO A 25 -6.76 22.47 -21.43
N MET A 26 -5.72 23.30 -21.37
CA MET A 26 -5.52 24.26 -20.28
C MET A 26 -6.49 25.42 -20.37
N ILE A 27 -6.80 25.90 -21.57
CA ILE A 27 -7.86 26.93 -21.78
C ILE A 27 -9.20 26.36 -21.40
N GLY A 28 -9.54 25.13 -21.82
CA GLY A 28 -10.77 24.46 -21.43
C GLY A 28 -10.89 24.28 -19.92
N ALA A 29 -9.82 23.91 -19.25
CA ALA A 29 -9.79 23.81 -17.78
C ALA A 29 -9.96 25.18 -17.11
N LEU A 30 -9.34 26.23 -17.64
CA LEU A 30 -9.51 27.60 -17.14
C LEU A 30 -10.97 28.08 -17.31
N GLU A 31 -11.57 27.86 -18.48
CA GLU A 31 -12.97 28.17 -18.74
C GLU A 31 -13.92 27.38 -17.84
N MET A 32 -13.65 26.11 -17.67
CA MET A 32 -14.44 25.24 -16.78
C MET A 32 -14.40 25.73 -15.32
N LEU A 33 -13.27 26.28 -14.84
CA LEU A 33 -13.11 26.75 -13.47
C LEU A 33 -13.56 28.21 -13.28
N LEU A 34 -13.27 29.09 -14.24
CA LEU A 34 -13.43 30.53 -14.15
C LEU A 34 -14.46 31.10 -15.13
N GLY A 35 -15.25 30.23 -15.77
CA GLY A 35 -16.33 30.65 -16.65
C GLY A 35 -17.36 31.54 -15.93
N PRO A 36 -18.12 32.39 -16.69
CA PRO A 36 -19.09 33.32 -16.10
C PRO A 36 -20.10 32.65 -15.19
N ASP A 37 -20.56 31.46 -15.54
CA ASP A 37 -21.52 30.67 -14.78
C ASP A 37 -20.97 30.21 -13.42
N ARG A 38 -19.63 30.10 -13.32
CA ARG A 38 -18.93 29.69 -12.10
C ARG A 38 -18.64 30.84 -11.16
N LEU A 39 -18.33 32.01 -11.72
CA LEU A 39 -17.89 33.19 -10.97
C LEU A 39 -19.05 34.13 -10.61
N PHE A 40 -20.03 34.27 -11.52
CA PHE A 40 -21.05 35.33 -11.39
C PHE A 40 -22.45 34.81 -11.08
N GLU A 41 -22.74 33.52 -11.23
CA GLU A 41 -23.95 32.96 -10.65
C GLU A 41 -23.90 33.04 -9.13
N GLY A 42 -24.86 33.73 -8.56
CA GLY A 42 -24.93 34.02 -7.12
C GLY A 42 -24.78 32.76 -6.25
N GLY A 43 -24.23 32.90 -5.07
CA GLY A 43 -23.77 31.84 -4.17
C GLY A 43 -24.74 30.72 -3.76
N SER A 44 -25.91 30.65 -4.40
CA SER A 44 -26.91 29.56 -4.27
C SER A 44 -26.81 28.50 -5.37
N SER A 45 -26.05 28.75 -6.44
CA SER A 45 -25.85 27.73 -7.50
C SER A 45 -24.90 26.64 -7.03
N SER A 46 -25.32 25.37 -7.18
CA SER A 46 -24.44 24.19 -6.92
C SER A 46 -23.20 24.19 -7.82
N LEU A 47 -23.22 24.98 -8.89
CA LEU A 47 -22.15 25.11 -9.88
C LEU A 47 -21.15 26.22 -9.57
N SER A 48 -21.38 27.04 -8.53
CA SER A 48 -20.41 28.07 -8.17
C SER A 48 -19.07 27.47 -7.75
N LEU A 49 -17.96 28.10 -8.11
CA LEU A 49 -16.61 27.65 -7.77
C LEU A 49 -16.46 27.39 -6.27
N ARG A 50 -17.05 28.25 -5.44
CA ARG A 50 -17.02 28.10 -3.99
C ARG A 50 -17.70 26.80 -3.53
N ASN A 51 -18.92 26.54 -4.02
CA ASN A 51 -19.67 25.34 -3.66
C ASN A 51 -18.98 24.06 -4.15
N LEU A 52 -18.39 24.07 -5.35
CA LEU A 52 -17.58 22.95 -5.87
C LEU A 52 -16.34 22.68 -4.99
N MET A 53 -15.66 23.73 -4.52
CA MET A 53 -14.51 23.56 -3.61
C MET A 53 -14.94 23.03 -2.24
N GLU A 54 -16.06 23.51 -1.70
CA GLU A 54 -16.61 23.02 -0.43
C GLU A 54 -17.06 21.55 -0.56
N GLN A 55 -17.71 21.19 -1.66
CA GLN A 55 -18.11 19.81 -1.95
C GLN A 55 -16.89 18.91 -2.12
N SER A 56 -15.89 19.31 -2.90
CA SER A 56 -14.64 18.56 -3.08
C SER A 56 -13.94 18.31 -1.74
N ARG A 57 -13.90 19.28 -0.84
CA ARG A 57 -13.33 19.11 0.50
C ARG A 57 -14.14 18.12 1.35
N LYS A 58 -15.45 18.18 1.27
CA LYS A 58 -16.32 17.22 1.98
C LYS A 58 -16.08 15.80 1.48
N GLU A 59 -16.05 15.60 0.17
CA GLU A 59 -15.75 14.30 -0.43
C GLU A 59 -14.34 13.82 -0.06
N GLN A 60 -13.33 14.70 -0.07
CA GLN A 60 -11.99 14.36 0.37
C GLN A 60 -11.93 13.94 1.84
N SER A 61 -12.71 14.59 2.71
CA SER A 61 -12.83 14.21 4.12
C SER A 61 -13.49 12.83 4.29
N GLU A 62 -14.53 12.55 3.52
CA GLU A 62 -15.21 11.25 3.52
C GLU A 62 -14.26 10.12 3.04
N VAL A 63 -13.50 10.37 1.97
CA VAL A 63 -12.48 9.42 1.47
C VAL A 63 -11.43 9.17 2.52
N SER A 64 -10.93 10.22 3.18
CA SER A 64 -9.93 10.10 4.25
C SER A 64 -10.45 9.27 5.43
N THR A 65 -11.70 9.47 5.83
CA THR A 65 -12.34 8.70 6.91
C THR A 65 -12.48 7.23 6.52
N ARG A 66 -13.00 6.94 5.34
CA ARG A 66 -13.14 5.56 4.83
C ARG A 66 -11.78 4.86 4.72
N LEU A 67 -10.77 5.58 4.24
CA LEU A 67 -9.41 5.03 4.16
C LEU A 67 -8.87 4.67 5.54
N SER A 68 -9.09 5.53 6.54
CA SER A 68 -8.67 5.27 7.92
C SER A 68 -9.36 4.03 8.49
N GLU A 69 -10.66 3.85 8.25
CA GLU A 69 -11.39 2.66 8.65
C GLU A 69 -10.85 1.38 7.99
N GLN A 70 -10.58 1.43 6.68
CA GLN A 70 -10.01 0.31 5.94
C GLN A 70 -8.60 -0.05 6.41
N VAL A 71 -7.77 0.95 6.74
CA VAL A 71 -6.43 0.73 7.29
C VAL A 71 -6.52 0.05 8.66
N LEU A 72 -7.43 0.49 9.53
CA LEU A 72 -7.64 -0.15 10.84
C LEU A 72 -8.13 -1.58 10.70
N GLU A 73 -9.06 -1.85 9.78
CA GLU A 73 -9.54 -3.20 9.49
C GLU A 73 -8.40 -4.10 9.00
N ALA A 74 -7.60 -3.61 8.05
CA ALA A 74 -6.45 -4.34 7.52
C ALA A 74 -5.40 -4.63 8.61
N LEU A 75 -5.11 -3.66 9.49
CA LEU A 75 -4.22 -3.87 10.64
C LEU A 75 -4.77 -4.94 11.58
N TRP A 76 -6.08 -4.93 11.86
CA TRP A 76 -6.71 -5.91 12.72
C TRP A 76 -6.60 -7.33 12.14
N ILE A 77 -6.81 -7.48 10.82
CA ILE A 77 -6.65 -8.76 10.12
C ILE A 77 -5.20 -9.25 10.24
N LEU A 78 -4.21 -8.37 10.04
CA LEU A 78 -2.80 -8.72 10.19
C LEU A 78 -2.48 -9.14 11.62
N VAL A 79 -2.91 -8.40 12.64
CA VAL A 79 -2.71 -8.75 14.06
C VAL A 79 -3.27 -10.14 14.34
N LYS A 80 -4.49 -10.41 13.90
CA LYS A 80 -5.13 -11.70 14.07
C LYS A 80 -4.35 -12.82 13.39
N GLY A 81 -3.92 -12.62 12.14
CA GLY A 81 -3.11 -13.59 11.41
C GLY A 81 -1.77 -13.91 12.09
N PHE A 82 -1.10 -12.90 12.64
CA PHE A 82 0.13 -13.10 13.41
C PHE A 82 -0.10 -13.80 14.74
N ASP A 83 -1.21 -13.51 15.44
CA ASP A 83 -1.56 -14.18 16.68
C ASP A 83 -1.85 -15.67 16.44
N GLU A 84 -2.64 -15.99 15.41
CA GLU A 84 -2.92 -17.38 15.01
C GLU A 84 -1.65 -18.13 14.62
N ALA A 85 -0.74 -17.49 13.86
CA ALA A 85 0.54 -18.07 13.48
C ALA A 85 1.43 -18.33 14.70
N GLU A 86 1.48 -17.40 15.67
CA GLU A 86 2.22 -17.56 16.92
C GLU A 86 1.63 -18.72 17.75
N GLN A 87 0.30 -18.84 17.84
CA GLN A 87 -0.35 -19.95 18.55
C GLN A 87 0.01 -21.30 17.92
N LYS A 88 -0.03 -21.40 16.57
CA LYS A 88 0.39 -22.61 15.84
C LYS A 88 1.88 -22.91 16.09
N ALA A 89 2.74 -21.91 16.06
CA ALA A 89 4.18 -22.07 16.34
C ALA A 89 4.44 -22.56 17.78
N ARG A 90 3.73 -22.01 18.78
CA ARG A 90 3.83 -22.43 20.18
C ARG A 90 3.39 -23.87 20.39
N ALA A 91 2.36 -24.33 19.69
CA ALA A 91 1.92 -25.72 19.72
C ALA A 91 3.01 -26.69 19.21
N LEU A 92 3.93 -26.21 18.38
CA LEU A 92 5.09 -26.94 17.87
C LEU A 92 6.37 -26.71 18.71
N GLY A 93 6.25 -26.03 19.86
CA GLY A 93 7.39 -25.70 20.75
C GLY A 93 8.28 -24.59 20.22
N LYS A 94 7.82 -23.81 19.23
CA LYS A 94 8.51 -22.64 18.66
C LYS A 94 7.75 -21.37 19.05
N SER A 95 8.42 -20.22 18.98
CA SER A 95 7.80 -18.91 19.12
C SER A 95 8.64 -17.91 18.34
N PHE A 96 8.03 -17.18 17.43
CA PHE A 96 8.70 -16.14 16.64
C PHE A 96 8.44 -14.72 17.19
N LEU A 97 7.33 -14.51 17.89
CA LEU A 97 7.07 -13.24 18.57
C LEU A 97 7.67 -13.20 19.97
N GLN A 98 7.86 -14.37 20.60
CA GLN A 98 8.40 -14.51 21.96
C GLN A 98 7.69 -13.59 22.97
N ASP A 99 8.44 -12.71 23.65
CA ASP A 99 7.96 -11.71 24.60
C ASP A 99 7.74 -10.32 23.96
N LEU A 100 7.94 -10.19 22.64
CA LEU A 100 7.85 -8.92 21.92
C LEU A 100 6.50 -8.21 22.12
N PRO A 101 5.32 -8.90 22.11
CA PRO A 101 4.03 -8.25 22.34
C PRO A 101 3.93 -7.54 23.69
N VAL A 102 4.63 -8.03 24.71
CA VAL A 102 4.63 -7.43 26.05
C VAL A 102 5.75 -6.40 26.19
N ARG A 103 6.92 -6.69 25.66
CA ARG A 103 8.12 -5.86 25.82
C ARG A 103 8.07 -4.61 24.94
N ASP A 104 7.66 -4.73 23.69
CA ASP A 104 7.61 -3.63 22.74
C ASP A 104 6.45 -3.76 21.75
N PRO A 105 5.20 -3.49 22.18
CA PRO A 105 4.04 -3.54 21.30
C PRO A 105 4.11 -2.48 20.19
N SER A 106 4.85 -1.38 20.39
CA SER A 106 5.02 -0.33 19.39
C SER A 106 5.84 -0.82 18.19
N HIS A 107 6.80 -1.71 18.42
CA HIS A 107 7.59 -2.33 17.35
C HIS A 107 6.72 -3.24 16.48
N ILE A 108 5.83 -4.04 17.09
CA ILE A 108 4.87 -4.85 16.32
C ILE A 108 3.94 -3.96 15.50
N TYR A 109 3.35 -2.94 16.12
CA TYR A 109 2.48 -2.00 15.42
C TYR A 109 3.22 -1.35 14.24
N GLY A 110 4.43 -0.85 14.45
CA GLY A 110 5.27 -0.26 13.41
C GLY A 110 5.53 -1.22 12.25
N GLY A 111 5.82 -2.49 12.53
CA GLY A 111 6.03 -3.51 11.52
C GLY A 111 4.78 -3.78 10.68
N LEU A 112 3.61 -3.91 11.32
CA LEU A 112 2.35 -4.15 10.60
C LEU A 112 1.93 -2.95 9.75
N VAL A 113 2.10 -1.72 10.25
CA VAL A 113 1.91 -0.50 9.45
C VAL A 113 2.86 -0.48 8.26
N THR A 114 4.12 -0.87 8.46
CA THR A 114 5.11 -0.95 7.39
C THR A 114 4.70 -1.94 6.30
N VAL A 115 4.10 -3.08 6.66
CA VAL A 115 3.54 -4.02 5.67
C VAL A 115 2.48 -3.34 4.81
N LEU A 116 1.54 -2.62 5.42
CA LEU A 116 0.51 -1.89 4.66
C LEU A 116 1.12 -0.82 3.74
N LEU A 117 2.11 -0.07 4.22
CA LEU A 117 2.81 0.92 3.41
C LEU A 117 3.56 0.27 2.23
N ARG A 118 4.20 -0.89 2.43
CA ARG A 118 4.82 -1.67 1.36
C ARG A 118 3.79 -2.10 0.31
N LEU A 119 2.63 -2.59 0.74
CA LEU A 119 1.56 -3.00 -0.18
C LEU A 119 1.02 -1.82 -0.98
N VAL A 120 0.75 -0.68 -0.34
CA VAL A 120 0.31 0.55 -1.02
C VAL A 120 1.35 1.02 -2.03
N PHE A 121 2.63 1.03 -1.65
CA PHE A 121 3.72 1.39 -2.54
C PHE A 121 3.80 0.47 -3.77
N LEU A 122 3.71 -0.85 -3.56
CA LEU A 122 3.77 -1.82 -4.64
C LEU A 122 2.57 -1.74 -5.58
N LEU A 123 1.36 -1.63 -5.03
CA LEU A 123 0.13 -1.45 -5.83
C LEU A 123 0.21 -0.17 -6.68
N TYR A 124 0.68 0.94 -6.10
CA TYR A 124 0.91 2.17 -6.84
C TYR A 124 1.97 1.99 -7.93
N SER A 125 3.08 1.30 -7.63
CA SER A 125 4.16 1.06 -8.59
C SER A 125 3.71 0.14 -9.73
N GLU A 126 2.84 -0.84 -9.47
CA GLU A 126 2.22 -1.70 -10.50
C GLU A 126 1.25 -0.88 -11.38
N ASP A 127 0.42 -0.03 -10.78
CA ASP A 127 -0.52 0.85 -11.50
C ASP A 127 0.20 1.87 -12.40
N GLN A 128 1.29 2.45 -11.90
CA GLN A 128 2.13 3.39 -12.66
C GLN A 128 3.12 2.72 -13.62
N GLU A 129 3.00 1.40 -13.80
CA GLU A 129 3.83 0.62 -14.73
C GLU A 129 5.34 0.71 -14.44
N LEU A 130 5.71 0.95 -13.19
CA LEU A 130 7.12 1.02 -12.74
C LEU A 130 7.73 -0.34 -12.44
N MET A 131 6.91 -1.39 -12.42
CA MET A 131 7.32 -2.78 -12.20
C MET A 131 7.38 -3.53 -13.53
N PRO A 132 8.10 -4.68 -13.62
CA PRO A 132 8.14 -5.49 -14.83
C PRO A 132 6.74 -5.94 -15.26
N LYS A 133 6.48 -5.94 -16.58
CA LYS A 133 5.15 -6.27 -17.16
C LYS A 133 5.10 -7.68 -17.75
N ASP A 134 6.19 -8.42 -17.69
CA ASP A 134 6.24 -9.76 -18.23
C ASP A 134 5.40 -10.75 -17.41
N SER A 135 5.06 -11.87 -18.02
CA SER A 135 4.23 -12.91 -17.41
C SER A 135 4.85 -13.50 -16.13
N LEU A 136 6.18 -13.51 -16.04
CA LEU A 136 6.89 -14.02 -14.87
C LEU A 136 6.61 -13.15 -13.63
N TYR A 137 6.72 -11.81 -13.77
CA TYR A 137 6.42 -10.90 -12.68
C TYR A 137 4.94 -10.97 -12.30
N VAL A 138 4.05 -10.82 -13.29
CA VAL A 138 2.60 -10.74 -13.06
C VAL A 138 2.06 -11.99 -12.36
N GLN A 139 2.56 -13.18 -12.72
CA GLN A 139 2.07 -14.44 -12.17
C GLN A 139 2.67 -14.81 -10.82
N ASN A 140 3.92 -14.40 -10.54
CA ASN A 140 4.65 -14.89 -9.38
C ASN A 140 5.03 -13.85 -8.34
N TYR A 141 5.11 -12.58 -8.74
CA TYR A 141 5.63 -11.51 -7.86
C TYR A 141 4.66 -10.34 -7.67
N SER A 142 3.68 -10.12 -8.57
CA SER A 142 2.81 -8.96 -8.44
C SER A 142 1.81 -9.11 -7.30
N VAL A 143 1.56 -8.02 -6.57
CA VAL A 143 0.53 -7.96 -5.51
C VAL A 143 -0.86 -8.14 -6.12
N THR A 144 -1.12 -7.52 -7.27
CA THR A 144 -2.39 -7.68 -8.01
C THR A 144 -2.61 -9.12 -8.47
N GLY A 145 -1.57 -9.78 -8.96
CA GLY A 145 -1.61 -11.21 -9.34
C GLY A 145 -1.88 -12.11 -8.14
N LEU A 146 -1.21 -11.87 -7.02
CA LEU A 146 -1.44 -12.61 -5.77
C LEU A 146 -2.90 -12.43 -5.29
N ALA A 147 -3.42 -11.21 -5.29
CA ALA A 147 -4.80 -10.94 -4.91
C ALA A 147 -5.81 -11.64 -5.84
N ALA A 148 -5.55 -11.68 -7.15
CA ALA A 148 -6.39 -12.40 -8.10
C ALA A 148 -6.36 -13.92 -7.85
N LYS A 149 -5.17 -14.48 -7.57
CA LYS A 149 -4.99 -15.88 -7.21
C LYS A 149 -5.79 -16.23 -5.95
N LEU A 150 -5.64 -15.44 -4.88
CA LEU A 150 -6.37 -15.66 -3.62
C LEU A 150 -7.88 -15.59 -3.78
N ARG A 151 -8.39 -14.67 -4.60
CA ARG A 151 -9.82 -14.61 -4.92
C ARG A 151 -10.30 -15.89 -5.62
N ASN A 152 -9.52 -16.38 -6.58
CA ASN A 152 -9.85 -17.62 -7.28
C ASN A 152 -9.77 -18.84 -6.35
N ASP A 153 -8.72 -18.93 -5.52
CA ASP A 153 -8.54 -19.99 -4.55
C ASP A 153 -9.69 -20.02 -3.53
N ARG A 154 -10.14 -18.84 -3.05
CA ARG A 154 -11.30 -18.72 -2.16
C ARG A 154 -12.59 -19.26 -2.78
N ILE A 155 -12.78 -19.06 -4.09
CA ILE A 155 -13.96 -19.60 -4.80
C ILE A 155 -13.88 -21.13 -4.92
N GLN A 156 -12.68 -21.65 -5.20
CA GLN A 156 -12.48 -23.09 -5.43
C GLN A 156 -12.38 -23.91 -4.14
N PHE A 157 -11.82 -23.34 -3.07
CA PHE A 157 -11.45 -24.02 -1.82
C PHE A 157 -12.05 -23.36 -0.57
N GLN A 158 -13.33 -23.05 -0.61
CA GLN A 158 -14.05 -22.27 0.44
C GLN A 158 -13.81 -22.75 1.88
N ASN A 159 -13.59 -24.04 2.08
CA ASN A 159 -13.46 -24.63 3.44
C ASN A 159 -12.01 -24.87 3.87
N ASN A 160 -11.01 -24.60 3.02
CA ASN A 160 -9.62 -24.97 3.28
C ASN A 160 -8.65 -23.78 3.21
N MET A 161 -9.16 -22.56 3.18
CA MET A 161 -8.30 -21.36 3.13
C MET A 161 -7.45 -21.20 4.40
N GLU A 162 -7.98 -21.61 5.55
CA GLU A 162 -7.30 -21.54 6.86
C GLU A 162 -6.07 -22.47 6.96
N ASP A 163 -6.06 -23.53 6.15
CA ASP A 163 -4.96 -24.51 6.10
C ASP A 163 -3.92 -24.18 4.99
N ARG A 164 -4.19 -23.17 4.20
CA ARG A 164 -3.29 -22.74 3.11
C ARG A 164 -2.37 -21.65 3.62
N HIS A 165 -1.09 -21.84 3.38
CA HIS A 165 -0.04 -20.93 3.79
C HIS A 165 0.93 -20.76 2.62
N GLY A 166 1.09 -19.58 2.12
CA GLY A 166 2.00 -19.34 1.00
C GLY A 166 2.02 -17.89 0.55
N SER A 167 0.92 -17.20 0.73
CA SER A 167 0.79 -15.80 0.32
C SER A 167 1.70 -14.89 1.11
N TRP A 168 1.86 -15.15 2.42
CA TRP A 168 2.79 -14.40 3.24
C TRP A 168 4.23 -14.57 2.75
N SER A 169 4.67 -15.79 2.49
CA SER A 169 6.00 -16.07 1.94
C SER A 169 6.20 -15.42 0.57
N SER A 170 5.16 -15.38 -0.27
CA SER A 170 5.20 -14.70 -1.57
C SER A 170 5.38 -13.20 -1.41
N LEU A 171 4.68 -12.57 -0.45
CA LEU A 171 4.84 -11.15 -0.13
C LEU A 171 6.24 -10.84 0.40
N LEU A 172 6.76 -11.65 1.32
CA LEU A 172 8.12 -11.49 1.83
C LEU A 172 9.15 -11.60 0.71
N SER A 173 8.99 -12.56 -0.21
CA SER A 173 9.86 -12.73 -1.37
C SER A 173 9.83 -11.50 -2.27
N LEU A 174 8.65 -10.91 -2.50
CA LEU A 174 8.51 -9.67 -3.25
C LEU A 174 9.18 -8.49 -2.53
N PHE A 175 9.00 -8.35 -1.21
CA PHE A 175 9.65 -7.30 -0.44
C PHE A 175 11.17 -7.39 -0.52
N ARG A 176 11.71 -8.62 -0.44
CA ARG A 176 13.13 -8.89 -0.62
C ARG A 176 13.59 -8.58 -2.05
N LEU A 177 12.82 -8.98 -3.05
CA LEU A 177 13.13 -8.69 -4.45
C LEU A 177 13.24 -7.18 -4.71
N VAL A 178 12.38 -6.36 -4.09
CA VAL A 178 12.45 -4.90 -4.20
C VAL A 178 13.67 -4.34 -3.45
N PHE A 179 14.00 -4.88 -2.29
CA PHE A 179 15.13 -4.42 -1.49
C PHE A 179 16.48 -4.81 -2.07
N ASP A 180 16.68 -6.13 -2.30
CA ASP A 180 17.96 -6.70 -2.71
C ASP A 180 18.14 -6.69 -4.24
N GLY A 181 17.04 -6.49 -4.99
CA GLY A 181 17.04 -6.70 -6.44
C GLY A 181 17.06 -8.17 -6.80
N GLY A 182 17.04 -8.48 -8.10
CA GLY A 182 17.17 -9.83 -8.60
C GLY A 182 16.22 -10.11 -9.76
N GLY A 183 15.99 -11.41 -10.02
CA GLY A 183 15.15 -11.91 -11.09
C GLY A 183 15.94 -12.85 -12.03
N PRO A 184 15.42 -13.17 -13.22
CA PRO A 184 16.06 -14.08 -14.15
C PRO A 184 17.36 -13.54 -14.76
N TYR A 185 17.61 -12.23 -14.65
CA TYR A 185 18.85 -11.57 -15.07
C TYR A 185 19.08 -10.31 -14.23
N GLU A 186 20.34 -9.86 -14.10
CA GLU A 186 20.78 -8.77 -13.21
C GLU A 186 20.00 -7.44 -13.36
N SER A 187 19.59 -7.10 -14.58
CA SER A 187 18.85 -5.86 -14.86
C SER A 187 17.33 -6.00 -14.72
N TYR A 188 16.82 -7.15 -14.29
CA TYR A 188 15.38 -7.39 -14.23
C TYR A 188 14.69 -6.49 -13.21
N LEU A 189 15.13 -6.51 -11.97
CA LEU A 189 14.72 -5.56 -10.95
C LEU A 189 15.95 -5.12 -10.16
N PRO A 190 16.40 -3.87 -10.32
CA PRO A 190 17.57 -3.38 -9.62
C PRO A 190 17.29 -3.21 -8.13
N ALA A 191 18.28 -3.53 -7.29
CA ALA A 191 18.22 -3.29 -5.86
C ALA A 191 17.90 -1.82 -5.53
N ARG A 192 16.99 -1.60 -4.60
CA ARG A 192 16.58 -0.24 -4.18
C ARG A 192 17.14 0.14 -2.81
N HIS A 193 17.41 -0.83 -1.93
CA HIS A 193 17.92 -0.64 -0.57
C HIS A 193 17.20 0.47 0.21
N GLY A 194 15.89 0.66 -0.07
CA GLY A 194 15.10 1.69 0.57
C GLY A 194 14.68 1.27 1.98
N GLU A 195 14.71 2.18 2.94
CA GLU A 195 14.39 1.94 4.35
C GLU A 195 13.01 1.26 4.54
N LEU A 196 12.03 1.60 3.71
CA LEU A 196 10.68 1.00 3.77
C LEU A 196 10.73 -0.52 3.61
N PHE A 197 11.61 -1.05 2.75
CA PHE A 197 11.71 -2.48 2.45
C PHE A 197 12.83 -3.18 3.22
N ASP A 198 13.59 -2.48 4.07
CA ASP A 198 14.67 -3.10 4.85
C ASP A 198 14.10 -4.18 5.78
N PRO A 199 14.51 -5.45 5.58
CA PRO A 199 14.02 -6.57 6.39
C PRO A 199 14.54 -6.55 7.83
N ASN A 200 15.59 -5.78 8.11
CA ASN A 200 16.18 -5.71 9.43
C ASN A 200 15.46 -4.73 10.37
N ASN A 201 14.59 -3.85 9.82
CA ASN A 201 13.80 -2.96 10.65
C ASN A 201 12.75 -3.71 11.47
N TYR A 202 12.16 -4.77 10.90
CA TYR A 202 11.12 -5.57 11.54
C TYR A 202 11.35 -7.08 11.29
N PRO A 203 12.39 -7.67 11.88
CA PRO A 203 12.78 -9.05 11.61
C PRO A 203 11.73 -10.09 11.98
N PHE A 204 10.83 -9.78 12.94
CA PHE A 204 9.73 -10.67 13.32
C PHE A 204 8.75 -10.95 12.15
N LEU A 205 8.63 -10.04 11.17
CA LEU A 205 7.82 -10.27 9.96
C LEU A 205 8.29 -11.48 9.16
N GLU A 206 9.57 -11.81 9.26
CA GLU A 206 10.22 -12.96 8.64
C GLU A 206 10.48 -14.11 9.63
N GLY A 207 9.90 -14.06 10.84
CA GLY A 207 10.12 -15.06 11.86
C GLY A 207 11.53 -15.03 12.48
N ARG A 208 12.27 -13.93 12.32
CA ARG A 208 13.61 -13.77 12.86
C ARG A 208 13.59 -12.95 14.15
N GLU A 209 14.48 -13.30 15.09
CA GLU A 209 14.75 -12.48 16.27
C GLU A 209 15.68 -11.30 15.92
N LEU A 210 15.55 -10.18 16.66
CA LEU A 210 16.47 -9.04 16.56
C LEU A 210 17.95 -9.42 16.74
N LYS A 211 18.23 -10.47 17.51
CA LYS A 211 19.59 -10.98 17.76
C LYS A 211 20.16 -11.85 16.65
N GLU A 212 19.32 -12.29 15.71
CA GLU A 212 19.68 -13.26 14.66
C GLU A 212 19.82 -12.64 13.27
N ILE A 213 19.92 -11.31 13.19
CA ILE A 213 20.04 -10.55 11.92
C ILE A 213 21.14 -11.11 10.99
N PHE A 214 22.17 -11.77 11.56
CA PHE A 214 23.30 -12.33 10.83
C PHE A 214 23.21 -13.84 10.58
N LYS A 215 22.20 -14.55 11.08
CA LYS A 215 21.99 -15.95 10.76
C LYS A 215 21.27 -16.11 9.41
N LYS A 216 21.71 -17.10 8.62
CA LYS A 216 21.04 -17.46 7.38
C LYS A 216 19.63 -17.93 7.71
N GLN A 217 18.65 -17.24 7.16
CA GLN A 217 17.25 -17.54 7.35
C GLN A 217 16.90 -18.94 6.83
N SER A 218 16.20 -19.73 7.63
CA SER A 218 15.56 -20.97 7.20
C SER A 218 14.12 -20.68 6.76
N TYR A 219 13.63 -21.33 5.72
CA TYR A 219 12.21 -21.26 5.33
C TYR A 219 11.26 -21.76 6.43
N GLU A 220 11.77 -22.54 7.38
CA GLU A 220 11.01 -23.04 8.53
C GLU A 220 10.71 -21.98 9.58
N ASP A 221 11.39 -20.81 9.51
CA ASP A 221 11.25 -19.71 10.47
C ASP A 221 10.21 -18.68 10.03
N ILE A 222 9.71 -18.76 8.78
CA ILE A 222 8.70 -17.84 8.27
C ILE A 222 7.35 -18.09 8.96
N PRO A 223 6.68 -17.02 9.45
CA PRO A 223 5.37 -17.15 10.07
C PRO A 223 4.34 -17.79 9.14
N LEU A 224 3.63 -18.81 9.64
CA LEU A 224 2.55 -19.50 8.91
C LEU A 224 1.26 -18.71 9.04
N ILE A 225 1.17 -17.60 8.33
CA ILE A 225 -0.05 -16.79 8.24
C ILE A 225 -0.97 -17.44 7.20
N SER A 226 -2.25 -17.61 7.55
CA SER A 226 -3.26 -18.17 6.65
C SER A 226 -3.52 -17.24 5.46
N ASP A 227 -3.79 -17.84 4.33
CA ASP A 227 -4.06 -17.15 3.06
C ASP A 227 -5.41 -16.41 3.02
#